data_b9376845a52900d034c7d136f950fa89
#
_entry.id   b9376845a52900d034c7d136f950fa89
#
_cell.length_a   1.000
_cell.length_b   1.000
_cell.length_c   1.000
_cell.angle_alpha   90.00
_cell.angle_beta   90.00
_cell.angle_gamma   90.00
#
_symmetry.space_group_name_H-M   'P 1'
#
loop_
_entity.id
_entity.type
_entity.pdbx_description
1 polymer ?
#
loop_
_entity_poly.entity_id
_entity_poly.type
_entity_poly.pdbx_seq_one_letter_code
_entity_poly.pdbx_strand_id
1 'polypeptide(L)'
;ECITELRKSRPIIMLAEGDDPKLYECGFDMSYGWQMYQALKQVWAGKQTFAAIDTVLLKEKKNYPYNYRPIRFIDNHDENSWDNIPAVKFKTTDGAKAAFVVMATLPGVPLLYNGQEVGYDTQINLFEKYTINWSANSELRKFYKDILQLYHQSEILKSGSVQRIVAASDKVLMFTRTLNDSMIVVMVNTANEPATVAMPEALMSRNYNDMLTNEEAHFSYDLSFKPYEFRILRALSAE
;
A
#
# COMPACT_ATOMS: atom_id res chain seq x y z
N GLU A 1 21.26 20.59 -12.50
CA GLU A 1 22.23 20.52 -13.64
C GLU A 1 22.51 19.07 -14.03
N CYS A 2 23.03 18.20 -13.17
CA CYS A 2 23.36 16.80 -13.50
C CYS A 2 22.16 16.01 -14.08
N ILE A 3 21.01 16.00 -13.40
CA ILE A 3 19.80 15.29 -13.87
C ILE A 3 19.33 15.84 -15.23
N THR A 4 19.40 17.15 -15.41
CA THR A 4 19.03 17.81 -16.67
C THR A 4 19.91 17.35 -17.84
N GLU A 5 21.21 17.21 -17.61
CA GLU A 5 22.15 16.71 -18.61
C GLU A 5 21.91 15.22 -18.92
N LEU A 6 21.69 14.40 -17.89
CA LEU A 6 21.39 12.97 -18.08
C LEU A 6 20.11 12.76 -18.90
N ARG A 7 19.07 13.56 -18.67
CA ARG A 7 17.80 13.48 -19.43
C ARG A 7 17.90 13.88 -20.89
N LYS A 8 18.95 14.62 -21.29
CA LYS A 8 19.21 14.91 -22.71
C LYS A 8 19.62 13.66 -23.50
N SER A 9 20.24 12.69 -22.84
CA SER A 9 20.73 11.46 -23.49
C SER A 9 19.65 10.40 -23.66
N ARG A 10 18.74 10.29 -22.67
CA ARG A 10 17.62 9.32 -22.65
C ARG A 10 16.62 9.66 -21.54
N PRO A 11 15.34 9.23 -21.66
CA PRO A 11 14.40 9.32 -20.56
C PRO A 11 14.89 8.45 -19.39
N ILE A 12 14.98 9.06 -18.20
CA ILE A 12 15.36 8.40 -16.95
C ILE A 12 14.38 8.76 -15.85
N ILE A 13 14.14 7.83 -14.94
CA ILE A 13 13.43 8.04 -13.69
C ILE A 13 14.47 8.23 -12.59
N MET A 14 14.35 9.30 -11.83
CA MET A 14 15.24 9.63 -10.72
C MET A 14 14.51 9.37 -9.39
N LEU A 15 15.01 8.37 -8.65
CA LEU A 15 14.55 8.07 -7.29
C LEU A 15 15.55 8.63 -6.29
N ALA A 16 15.04 9.43 -5.33
CA ALA A 16 15.82 9.88 -4.18
C ALA A 16 15.58 8.99 -2.98
N GLU A 17 16.66 8.54 -2.35
CA GLU A 17 16.61 7.85 -1.06
C GLU A 17 16.52 8.88 0.08
N GLY A 18 15.33 9.45 0.24
CA GLY A 18 15.02 10.50 1.19
C GLY A 18 13.57 10.92 1.07
N ASP A 19 13.09 11.78 1.94
CA ASP A 19 11.70 12.27 1.99
C ASP A 19 11.57 13.80 2.13
N ASP A 20 12.63 14.56 1.78
CA ASP A 20 12.57 16.02 1.74
C ASP A 20 11.84 16.49 0.46
N PRO A 21 10.79 17.35 0.56
CA PRO A 21 10.10 17.92 -0.61
C PRO A 21 11.03 18.64 -1.61
N LYS A 22 12.14 19.21 -1.16
CA LYS A 22 13.13 19.87 -2.01
C LYS A 22 13.79 18.96 -3.05
N LEU A 23 13.77 17.66 -2.84
CA LEU A 23 14.27 16.68 -3.81
C LEU A 23 13.57 16.81 -5.17
N TYR A 24 12.27 17.15 -5.15
CA TYR A 24 11.50 17.37 -6.39
C TYR A 24 11.91 18.65 -7.11
N GLU A 25 12.29 19.71 -6.38
CA GLU A 25 12.86 20.94 -6.95
C GLU A 25 14.22 20.65 -7.62
N CYS A 26 14.96 19.68 -7.10
CA CYS A 26 16.22 19.21 -7.67
C CYS A 26 16.03 18.31 -8.90
N GLY A 27 14.79 17.96 -9.27
CA GLY A 27 14.46 17.17 -10.46
C GLY A 27 14.29 15.67 -10.24
N PHE A 28 14.18 15.20 -9.01
CA PHE A 28 13.80 13.82 -8.72
C PHE A 28 12.31 13.59 -9.05
N ASP A 29 11.99 12.40 -9.53
CA ASP A 29 10.63 12.01 -9.89
C ASP A 29 9.91 11.29 -8.73
N MET A 30 10.68 10.62 -7.88
CA MET A 30 10.19 9.83 -6.74
C MET A 30 11.12 9.98 -5.55
N SER A 31 10.55 9.78 -4.36
CA SER A 31 11.29 9.69 -3.11
C SER A 31 10.70 8.61 -2.19
N TYR A 32 11.39 8.22 -1.15
CA TYR A 32 10.88 7.24 -0.20
C TYR A 32 9.77 7.81 0.68
N GLY A 33 8.71 7.05 0.90
CA GLY A 33 7.58 7.40 1.76
C GLY A 33 7.79 6.95 3.21
N TRP A 34 8.89 7.35 3.85
CA TRP A 34 9.28 6.93 5.19
C TRP A 34 8.22 7.19 6.25
N GLN A 35 7.59 8.37 6.21
CA GLN A 35 6.56 8.74 7.18
C GLN A 35 5.34 7.80 7.11
N MET A 36 4.93 7.41 5.90
CA MET A 36 3.83 6.46 5.72
C MET A 36 4.20 5.06 6.22
N TYR A 37 5.40 4.59 5.92
CA TYR A 37 5.91 3.31 6.44
C TYR A 37 5.90 3.29 7.97
N GLN A 38 6.40 4.33 8.63
CA GLN A 38 6.42 4.42 10.08
C GLN A 38 5.00 4.49 10.66
N ALA A 39 4.10 5.28 10.07
CA ALA A 39 2.70 5.36 10.50
C ALA A 39 2.02 3.99 10.41
N LEU A 40 2.19 3.28 9.30
CA LEU A 40 1.64 1.95 9.11
C LEU A 40 2.17 0.96 10.16
N LYS A 41 3.49 0.93 10.38
CA LYS A 41 4.13 0.08 11.39
C LYS A 41 3.59 0.35 12.80
N GLN A 42 3.38 1.61 13.17
CA GLN A 42 2.81 1.98 14.47
C GLN A 42 1.33 1.57 14.62
N VAL A 43 0.56 1.64 13.55
CA VAL A 43 -0.83 1.15 13.51
C VAL A 43 -0.88 -0.36 13.74
N TRP A 44 -0.07 -1.15 13.01
CA TRP A 44 0.00 -2.61 13.22
C TRP A 44 0.52 -3.02 14.59
N ALA A 45 1.35 -2.19 15.20
CA ALA A 45 1.81 -2.38 16.57
C ALA A 45 0.74 -2.03 17.62
N GLY A 46 -0.41 -1.46 17.22
CA GLY A 46 -1.44 -0.96 18.13
C GLY A 46 -1.05 0.29 18.93
N LYS A 47 0.02 0.98 18.49
CA LYS A 47 0.56 2.18 19.16
C LYS A 47 -0.07 3.48 18.64
N GLN A 48 -0.65 3.44 17.46
CA GLN A 48 -1.37 4.57 16.84
C GLN A 48 -2.65 4.10 16.18
N THR A 49 -3.60 5.02 16.03
CA THR A 49 -4.84 4.81 15.27
C THR A 49 -4.63 5.11 13.78
N PHE A 50 -5.63 4.84 12.97
CA PHE A 50 -5.62 5.19 11.54
C PHE A 50 -5.46 6.69 11.26
N ALA A 51 -5.70 7.55 12.24
CA ALA A 51 -5.43 8.99 12.14
C ALA A 51 -3.95 9.31 11.83
N ALA A 52 -3.02 8.41 12.16
CA ALA A 52 -1.62 8.54 11.78
C ALA A 52 -1.44 8.50 10.26
N ILE A 53 -2.14 7.59 9.56
CA ILE A 53 -2.16 7.49 8.10
C ILE A 53 -2.76 8.77 7.49
N ASP A 54 -3.90 9.24 8.03
CA ASP A 54 -4.54 10.48 7.58
C ASP A 54 -3.60 11.67 7.72
N THR A 55 -2.89 11.76 8.84
CA THR A 55 -1.93 12.84 9.10
C THR A 55 -0.81 12.85 8.05
N VAL A 56 -0.29 11.69 7.67
CA VAL A 56 0.75 11.61 6.63
C VAL A 56 0.18 12.02 5.28
N LEU A 57 -1.00 11.52 4.88
CA LEU A 57 -1.63 11.89 3.62
C LEU A 57 -1.89 13.41 3.51
N LEU A 58 -2.33 14.03 4.60
CA LEU A 58 -2.53 15.49 4.67
C LEU A 58 -1.21 16.27 4.57
N LYS A 59 -0.15 15.81 5.23
CA LYS A 59 1.19 16.41 5.13
C LYS A 59 1.75 16.27 3.72
N GLU A 60 1.62 15.12 3.11
CA GLU A 60 2.06 14.90 1.74
C GLU A 60 1.32 15.83 0.77
N LYS A 61 0.01 15.91 0.85
CA LYS A 61 -0.80 16.83 0.03
C LYS A 61 -0.42 18.30 0.20
N LYS A 62 -0.03 18.71 1.43
CA LYS A 62 0.32 20.10 1.75
C LYS A 62 1.73 20.48 1.33
N ASN A 63 2.70 19.58 1.51
CA ASN A 63 4.13 19.92 1.48
C ASN A 63 4.83 19.48 0.18
N TYR A 64 4.24 18.56 -0.57
CA TYR A 64 4.83 18.01 -1.78
C TYR A 64 4.13 18.52 -3.04
N PRO A 65 4.82 18.57 -4.19
CA PRO A 65 4.21 19.00 -5.43
C PRO A 65 3.11 18.03 -5.89
N TYR A 66 2.22 18.51 -6.77
CA TYR A 66 1.10 17.71 -7.28
C TYR A 66 1.52 16.40 -7.95
N ASN A 67 2.69 16.37 -8.57
CA ASN A 67 3.25 15.18 -9.20
C ASN A 67 4.06 14.29 -8.25
N TYR A 68 3.96 14.51 -6.94
CA TYR A 68 4.61 13.67 -5.92
C TYR A 68 4.26 12.20 -6.09
N ARG A 69 5.31 11.36 -6.14
CA ARG A 69 5.20 9.89 -6.28
C ARG A 69 6.07 9.23 -5.21
N PRO A 70 5.57 9.09 -3.98
CA PRO A 70 6.30 8.39 -2.92
C PRO A 70 6.42 6.91 -3.23
N ILE A 71 7.56 6.33 -2.91
CA ILE A 71 7.70 4.87 -2.85
C ILE A 71 6.96 4.36 -1.62
N ARG A 72 6.04 3.41 -1.83
CA ARG A 72 5.26 2.74 -0.78
C ARG A 72 5.79 1.34 -0.56
N PHE A 73 6.24 1.05 0.64
CA PHE A 73 6.90 -0.20 0.97
C PHE A 73 6.53 -0.67 2.38
N ILE A 74 6.66 -1.94 2.62
CA ILE A 74 6.61 -2.55 3.96
C ILE A 74 7.97 -3.10 4.37
N ASP A 75 8.91 -3.14 3.42
CA ASP A 75 10.30 -3.53 3.61
C ASP A 75 11.18 -2.91 2.54
N ASN A 76 12.47 -2.74 2.86
CA ASN A 76 13.53 -2.35 1.95
C ASN A 76 14.87 -2.88 2.49
N HIS A 77 15.99 -2.55 1.85
CA HIS A 77 17.31 -3.04 2.23
C HIS A 77 17.70 -2.63 3.66
N ASP A 78 17.41 -1.39 4.07
CA ASP A 78 17.71 -0.91 5.41
C ASP A 78 16.78 -1.51 6.46
N GLU A 79 15.48 -1.38 6.26
CA GLU A 79 14.47 -1.85 7.23
C GLU A 79 14.51 -3.36 7.43
N ASN A 80 14.89 -4.12 6.40
CA ASN A 80 15.13 -5.54 6.53
C ASN A 80 16.36 -5.85 7.38
N SER A 81 17.47 -5.17 7.07
CA SER A 81 18.75 -5.43 7.72
C SER A 81 18.80 -4.95 9.18
N TRP A 82 18.18 -3.78 9.47
CA TRP A 82 18.34 -3.11 10.77
C TRP A 82 17.15 -3.28 11.72
N ASP A 83 15.96 -3.61 11.21
CA ASP A 83 14.76 -3.83 12.05
C ASP A 83 14.39 -5.32 12.06
N ASN A 84 13.61 -5.78 11.07
CA ASN A 84 13.21 -7.18 10.97
C ASN A 84 12.55 -7.49 9.61
N ILE A 85 12.21 -8.77 9.40
CA ILE A 85 11.45 -9.22 8.24
C ILE A 85 9.97 -8.79 8.32
N PRO A 86 9.26 -8.66 7.19
CA PRO A 86 7.86 -8.21 7.17
C PRO A 86 6.93 -9.03 8.07
N ALA A 87 7.06 -10.36 8.09
CA ALA A 87 6.22 -11.22 8.92
C ALA A 87 6.35 -10.95 10.43
N VAL A 88 7.50 -10.49 10.89
CA VAL A 88 7.71 -10.08 12.29
C VAL A 88 7.19 -8.65 12.52
N LYS A 89 7.53 -7.69 11.64
CA LYS A 89 7.09 -6.29 11.74
C LYS A 89 5.57 -6.16 11.75
N PHE A 90 4.89 -6.96 10.94
CA PHE A 90 3.43 -6.96 10.78
C PHE A 90 2.75 -8.17 11.42
N LYS A 91 3.41 -8.81 12.40
CA LYS A 91 2.92 -9.90 13.27
C LYS A 91 2.86 -11.28 12.63
N THR A 92 2.45 -11.39 11.37
CA THR A 92 2.34 -12.65 10.62
C THR A 92 2.59 -12.40 9.15
N THR A 93 2.72 -13.46 8.35
CA THR A 93 2.75 -13.36 6.89
C THR A 93 1.46 -12.72 6.34
N ASP A 94 0.29 -13.07 6.91
CA ASP A 94 -0.98 -12.47 6.47
C ASP A 94 -1.08 -11.00 6.88
N GLY A 95 -0.56 -10.63 8.05
CA GLY A 95 -0.43 -9.23 8.45
C GLY A 95 0.48 -8.43 7.50
N ALA A 96 1.59 -9.01 7.05
CA ALA A 96 2.46 -8.41 6.05
C ALA A 96 1.77 -8.27 4.68
N LYS A 97 0.98 -9.27 4.26
CA LYS A 97 0.15 -9.18 3.06
C LYS A 97 -0.86 -8.04 3.15
N ALA A 98 -1.59 -7.95 4.26
CA ALA A 98 -2.56 -6.89 4.51
C ALA A 98 -1.89 -5.49 4.51
N ALA A 99 -0.73 -5.35 5.15
CA ALA A 99 0.06 -4.12 5.15
C ALA A 99 0.54 -3.75 3.73
N PHE A 100 0.97 -4.72 2.93
CA PHE A 100 1.37 -4.50 1.54
C PHE A 100 0.19 -4.05 0.68
N VAL A 101 -1.02 -4.62 0.87
CA VAL A 101 -2.23 -4.16 0.19
C VAL A 101 -2.51 -2.69 0.48
N VAL A 102 -2.42 -2.26 1.74
CA VAL A 102 -2.57 -0.83 2.09
C VAL A 102 -1.55 0.01 1.33
N MET A 103 -0.27 -0.37 1.35
CA MET A 103 0.80 0.38 0.69
C MET A 103 0.64 0.42 -0.83
N ALA A 104 0.26 -0.70 -1.46
CA ALA A 104 0.09 -0.78 -2.91
C ALA A 104 -1.17 -0.06 -3.42
N THR A 105 -2.14 0.20 -2.55
CA THR A 105 -3.39 0.86 -2.93
C THR A 105 -3.50 2.33 -2.48
N LEU A 106 -2.64 2.80 -1.58
CA LEU A 106 -2.49 4.22 -1.27
C LEU A 106 -1.81 4.98 -2.44
N PRO A 107 -1.95 6.33 -2.52
CA PRO A 107 -1.21 7.12 -3.51
C PRO A 107 0.30 6.92 -3.41
N GLY A 108 0.95 6.61 -4.54
CA GLY A 108 2.39 6.36 -4.62
C GLY A 108 2.73 5.21 -5.55
N VAL A 109 3.95 4.71 -5.47
CA VAL A 109 4.46 3.61 -6.28
C VAL A 109 4.87 2.47 -5.36
N PRO A 110 4.26 1.29 -5.44
CA PRO A 110 4.62 0.17 -4.57
C PRO A 110 6.03 -0.34 -4.87
N LEU A 111 6.79 -0.56 -3.81
CA LEU A 111 8.11 -1.21 -3.86
C LEU A 111 8.01 -2.58 -3.21
N LEU A 112 8.49 -3.57 -3.91
CA LEU A 112 8.68 -4.92 -3.40
C LEU A 112 10.18 -5.16 -3.21
N TYR A 113 10.60 -5.41 -1.96
CA TYR A 113 12.00 -5.69 -1.68
C TYR A 113 12.37 -7.12 -2.12
N ASN A 114 13.56 -7.26 -2.64
CA ASN A 114 14.12 -8.48 -3.20
C ASN A 114 14.03 -9.67 -2.23
N GLY A 115 13.27 -10.71 -2.59
CA GLY A 115 13.01 -11.90 -1.77
C GLY A 115 11.76 -11.83 -0.87
N GLN A 116 11.15 -10.66 -0.70
CA GLN A 116 9.92 -10.51 0.06
C GLN A 116 8.78 -11.37 -0.54
N GLU A 117 8.75 -11.50 -1.86
CA GLU A 117 7.74 -12.30 -2.59
C GLU A 117 7.82 -13.80 -2.37
N VAL A 118 8.93 -14.28 -1.84
CA VAL A 118 9.09 -15.71 -1.47
C VAL A 118 9.13 -15.93 0.04
N GLY A 119 9.02 -14.85 0.82
CA GLY A 119 8.89 -14.91 2.28
C GLY A 119 10.16 -15.41 2.95
N TYR A 120 11.28 -14.71 2.75
CA TYR A 120 12.48 -15.01 3.52
C TYR A 120 12.18 -14.98 5.03
N ASP A 121 12.82 -15.86 5.76
CA ASP A 121 12.59 -16.12 7.18
C ASP A 121 13.66 -15.50 8.10
N THR A 122 14.62 -14.80 7.53
CA THR A 122 15.72 -14.14 8.23
C THR A 122 16.03 -12.78 7.64
N GLN A 123 16.63 -11.91 8.44
CA GLN A 123 17.15 -10.61 7.98
C GLN A 123 18.27 -10.83 6.96
N ILE A 124 18.26 -10.03 5.91
CA ILE A 124 19.28 -10.03 4.87
C ILE A 124 20.34 -8.99 5.25
N ASN A 125 21.55 -9.46 5.61
CA ASN A 125 22.65 -8.57 5.90
C ASN A 125 23.11 -7.86 4.62
N LEU A 126 23.23 -6.52 4.67
CA LEU A 126 23.66 -5.70 3.52
C LEU A 126 25.10 -5.96 3.09
N PHE A 127 25.94 -6.45 3.99
CA PHE A 127 27.39 -6.58 3.79
C PHE A 127 27.82 -8.02 3.57
N GLU A 128 26.87 -8.98 3.57
CA GLU A 128 27.16 -10.39 3.41
C GLU A 128 26.37 -10.98 2.24
N LYS A 129 26.94 -12.05 1.67
CA LYS A 129 26.24 -12.78 0.61
C LYS A 129 25.06 -13.54 1.20
N TYR A 130 23.88 -13.25 0.75
CA TYR A 130 22.66 -14.01 1.03
C TYR A 130 22.11 -14.66 -0.24
N THR A 131 21.68 -15.90 -0.15
CA THR A 131 21.07 -16.62 -1.30
C THR A 131 19.58 -16.78 -1.06
N ILE A 132 18.79 -16.11 -1.87
CA ILE A 132 17.32 -16.18 -1.81
C ILE A 132 16.88 -17.51 -2.43
N ASN A 133 16.05 -18.26 -1.72
CA ASN A 133 15.37 -19.42 -2.27
C ASN A 133 14.11 -18.97 -3.02
N TRP A 134 14.24 -18.72 -4.32
CA TRP A 134 13.16 -18.26 -5.19
C TRP A 134 11.98 -19.24 -5.35
N SER A 135 12.11 -20.46 -4.87
CA SER A 135 11.07 -21.49 -4.91
C SER A 135 10.37 -21.69 -3.58
N ALA A 136 10.73 -20.94 -2.53
CA ALA A 136 10.28 -21.19 -1.16
C ALA A 136 8.77 -21.09 -0.99
N ASN A 137 8.10 -20.13 -1.66
CA ASN A 137 6.67 -19.88 -1.46
C ASN A 137 6.01 -19.36 -2.75
N SER A 138 5.46 -20.27 -3.54
CA SER A 138 4.79 -19.94 -4.80
C SER A 138 3.47 -19.20 -4.59
N GLU A 139 2.74 -19.45 -3.50
CA GLU A 139 1.47 -18.79 -3.19
C GLU A 139 1.69 -17.33 -2.81
N LEU A 140 2.70 -17.07 -1.97
CA LEU A 140 3.06 -15.71 -1.60
C LEU A 140 3.57 -14.92 -2.82
N ARG A 141 4.36 -15.56 -3.68
CA ARG A 141 4.79 -14.96 -4.95
C ARG A 141 3.60 -14.61 -5.84
N LYS A 142 2.63 -15.51 -5.94
CA LYS A 142 1.40 -15.25 -6.69
C LYS A 142 0.65 -14.05 -6.11
N PHE A 143 0.49 -13.98 -4.79
CA PHE A 143 -0.15 -12.86 -4.12
C PHE A 143 0.51 -11.51 -4.50
N TYR A 144 1.82 -11.38 -4.34
CA TYR A 144 2.52 -10.12 -4.68
C TYR A 144 2.40 -9.79 -6.18
N LYS A 145 2.49 -10.80 -7.04
CA LYS A 145 2.28 -10.64 -8.48
C LYS A 145 0.89 -10.08 -8.77
N ASP A 146 -0.16 -10.66 -8.18
CA ASP A 146 -1.54 -10.25 -8.43
C ASP A 146 -1.79 -8.81 -7.97
N ILE A 147 -1.32 -8.42 -6.78
CA ILE A 147 -1.43 -7.03 -6.28
C ILE A 147 -0.67 -6.03 -7.17
N LEU A 148 0.55 -6.37 -7.59
CA LEU A 148 1.34 -5.49 -8.46
C LEU A 148 0.75 -5.39 -9.87
N GLN A 149 0.17 -6.47 -10.42
CA GLN A 149 -0.56 -6.43 -11.68
C GLN A 149 -1.82 -5.56 -11.57
N LEU A 150 -2.57 -5.70 -10.48
CA LEU A 150 -3.74 -4.86 -10.21
C LEU A 150 -3.35 -3.37 -10.16
N TYR A 151 -2.26 -3.02 -9.46
CA TYR A 151 -1.73 -1.65 -9.47
C TYR A 151 -1.33 -1.22 -10.89
N HIS A 152 -0.58 -2.06 -11.60
CA HIS A 152 -0.09 -1.72 -12.95
C HIS A 152 -1.22 -1.48 -13.95
N GLN A 153 -2.32 -2.23 -13.86
CA GLN A 153 -3.48 -2.14 -14.76
C GLN A 153 -4.49 -1.04 -14.37
N SER A 154 -4.39 -0.49 -13.15
CA SER A 154 -5.38 0.46 -12.63
C SER A 154 -4.89 1.91 -12.65
N GLU A 155 -5.42 2.72 -13.56
CA GLU A 155 -5.18 4.18 -13.55
C GLU A 155 -5.71 4.84 -12.28
N ILE A 156 -6.77 4.29 -11.66
CA ILE A 156 -7.32 4.79 -10.40
C ILE A 156 -6.29 4.65 -9.27
N LEU A 157 -5.59 3.52 -9.18
CA LEU A 157 -4.55 3.30 -8.16
C LEU A 157 -3.30 4.15 -8.40
N LYS A 158 -2.96 4.42 -9.67
CA LYS A 158 -1.81 5.25 -10.02
C LYS A 158 -2.05 6.74 -9.79
N SER A 159 -3.25 7.24 -10.15
CA SER A 159 -3.49 8.68 -10.27
C SER A 159 -4.73 9.18 -9.54
N GLY A 160 -5.59 8.28 -9.03
CA GLY A 160 -6.81 8.65 -8.33
C GLY A 160 -6.54 9.34 -6.99
N SER A 161 -7.45 10.19 -6.57
CA SER A 161 -7.46 10.76 -5.23
C SER A 161 -7.75 9.68 -4.18
N VAL A 162 -7.35 9.93 -2.96
CA VAL A 162 -7.63 9.07 -1.80
C VAL A 162 -8.54 9.80 -0.83
N GLN A 163 -9.53 9.10 -0.31
CA GLN A 163 -10.37 9.59 0.79
C GLN A 163 -10.59 8.46 1.80
N ARG A 164 -10.18 8.69 3.04
CA ARG A 164 -10.46 7.73 4.10
C ARG A 164 -11.94 7.73 4.47
N ILE A 165 -12.47 6.55 4.73
CA ILE A 165 -13.80 6.34 5.29
C ILE A 165 -13.62 6.06 6.78
N VAL A 166 -14.20 6.91 7.61
CA VAL A 166 -14.21 6.70 9.06
C VAL A 166 -15.34 5.74 9.39
N ALA A 167 -14.97 4.49 9.59
CA ALA A 167 -15.91 3.46 10.04
C ALA A 167 -15.92 3.36 11.57
N ALA A 168 -16.98 2.80 12.13
CA ALA A 168 -17.12 2.56 13.58
C ALA A 168 -16.28 1.35 14.03
N SER A 169 -15.06 1.23 13.53
CA SER A 169 -14.12 0.16 13.88
C SER A 169 -12.70 0.71 13.90
N ASP A 170 -11.97 0.40 14.95
CA ASP A 170 -10.54 0.67 15.09
C ASP A 170 -9.64 -0.41 14.47
N LYS A 171 -10.22 -1.49 13.94
CA LYS A 171 -9.53 -2.63 13.35
C LYS A 171 -9.59 -2.65 11.83
N VAL A 172 -10.62 -2.05 11.22
CA VAL A 172 -10.80 -2.08 9.76
C VAL A 172 -10.49 -0.72 9.16
N LEU A 173 -9.35 -0.63 8.49
CA LEU A 173 -9.00 0.53 7.69
C LEU A 173 -9.81 0.53 6.39
N MET A 174 -10.50 1.63 6.11
CA MET A 174 -11.30 1.79 4.90
C MET A 174 -10.96 3.10 4.20
N PHE A 175 -10.81 3.06 2.88
CA PHE A 175 -10.65 4.26 2.06
C PHE A 175 -11.10 4.01 0.63
N THR A 176 -11.40 5.09 -0.07
CA THR A 176 -11.66 5.07 -1.51
C THR A 176 -10.50 5.63 -2.30
N ARG A 177 -10.33 5.14 -3.52
CA ARG A 177 -9.54 5.75 -4.59
C ARG A 177 -10.50 6.15 -5.71
N THR A 178 -10.44 7.40 -6.16
CA THR A 178 -11.40 7.93 -7.15
C THR A 178 -10.65 8.64 -8.27
N LEU A 179 -11.01 8.32 -9.50
CA LEU A 179 -10.54 8.99 -10.71
C LEU A 179 -11.73 9.17 -11.65
N ASN A 180 -12.07 10.41 -11.96
CA ASN A 180 -13.31 10.75 -12.67
C ASN A 180 -14.52 10.10 -11.96
N ASP A 181 -15.39 9.40 -12.68
CA ASP A 181 -16.57 8.71 -12.16
C ASP A 181 -16.29 7.29 -11.63
N SER A 182 -15.04 6.86 -11.70
CA SER A 182 -14.64 5.51 -11.29
C SER A 182 -14.08 5.49 -9.87
N MET A 183 -14.48 4.49 -9.09
CA MET A 183 -14.11 4.35 -7.68
C MET A 183 -13.65 2.92 -7.35
N ILE A 184 -12.61 2.84 -6.55
CA ILE A 184 -12.20 1.61 -5.87
C ILE A 184 -12.39 1.84 -4.36
N VAL A 185 -12.94 0.85 -3.67
CA VAL A 185 -13.03 0.79 -2.21
C VAL A 185 -12.02 -0.24 -1.72
N VAL A 186 -11.16 0.17 -0.79
CA VAL A 186 -10.20 -0.71 -0.14
C VAL A 186 -10.57 -0.84 1.33
N MET A 187 -10.66 -2.07 1.80
CA MET A 187 -11.00 -2.40 3.18
C MET A 187 -9.99 -3.43 3.68
N VAL A 188 -9.39 -3.19 4.84
CA VAL A 188 -8.34 -4.04 5.40
C VAL A 188 -8.54 -4.19 6.90
N ASN A 189 -8.75 -5.40 7.37
CA ASN A 189 -8.64 -5.71 8.79
C ASN A 189 -7.14 -5.73 9.16
N THR A 190 -6.73 -4.82 10.02
CA THR A 190 -5.33 -4.67 10.45
C THR A 190 -4.99 -5.49 11.70
N ALA A 191 -5.99 -6.20 12.26
CA ALA A 191 -5.87 -6.96 13.51
C ALA A 191 -5.77 -8.47 13.25
N ASN A 192 -5.08 -9.18 14.15
CA ASN A 192 -5.00 -10.64 14.16
C ASN A 192 -6.22 -11.28 14.86
N GLU A 193 -7.38 -10.70 14.63
CA GLU A 193 -8.66 -11.20 15.13
C GLU A 193 -9.79 -10.80 14.19
N PRO A 194 -10.93 -11.49 14.20
CA PRO A 194 -12.08 -11.12 13.42
C PRO A 194 -12.57 -9.71 13.79
N ALA A 195 -13.06 -8.98 12.79
CA ALA A 195 -13.67 -7.68 12.98
C ALA A 195 -14.98 -7.56 12.20
N THR A 196 -15.92 -6.81 12.75
CA THR A 196 -17.16 -6.43 12.05
C THR A 196 -17.23 -4.93 11.98
N VAL A 197 -17.68 -4.41 10.85
CA VAL A 197 -17.82 -2.98 10.60
C VAL A 197 -19.15 -2.70 9.90
N ALA A 198 -19.85 -1.68 10.39
CA ALA A 198 -21.03 -1.17 9.69
C ALA A 198 -20.60 -0.44 8.41
N MET A 199 -21.24 -0.78 7.28
CA MET A 199 -20.97 -0.14 6.01
C MET A 199 -21.60 1.24 5.95
N PRO A 200 -20.87 2.26 5.49
CA PRO A 200 -21.43 3.56 5.21
C PRO A 200 -22.52 3.46 4.14
N GLU A 201 -23.66 4.10 4.40
CA GLU A 201 -24.83 4.08 3.51
C GLU A 201 -24.48 4.48 2.06
N ALA A 202 -23.58 5.45 1.90
CA ALA A 202 -23.11 5.91 0.59
C ALA A 202 -22.41 4.83 -0.26
N LEU A 203 -21.96 3.73 0.36
CA LEU A 203 -21.36 2.59 -0.33
C LEU A 203 -22.34 1.45 -0.55
N MET A 204 -23.43 1.38 0.22
CA MET A 204 -24.41 0.29 0.13
C MET A 204 -25.26 0.34 -1.14
N SER A 205 -25.43 1.49 -1.74
CA SER A 205 -26.29 1.70 -2.92
C SER A 205 -25.62 1.31 -4.25
N ARG A 206 -24.43 0.72 -4.22
CA ARG A 206 -23.66 0.38 -5.42
C ARG A 206 -23.37 -1.12 -5.49
N ASN A 207 -23.27 -1.62 -6.70
CA ASN A 207 -22.71 -2.94 -6.97
C ASN A 207 -21.19 -2.84 -7.13
N TYR A 208 -20.49 -3.89 -6.78
CA TYR A 208 -19.02 -3.94 -6.83
C TYR A 208 -18.54 -5.23 -7.47
N ASN A 209 -17.35 -5.18 -8.05
CA ASN A 209 -16.56 -6.38 -8.39
C ASN A 209 -15.31 -6.43 -7.53
N ASP A 210 -15.03 -7.58 -6.95
CA ASP A 210 -13.74 -7.85 -6.32
C ASP A 210 -12.65 -7.91 -7.39
N MET A 211 -11.62 -7.08 -7.24
CA MET A 211 -10.59 -6.90 -8.27
C MET A 211 -9.57 -8.04 -8.31
N LEU A 212 -9.59 -8.96 -7.33
CA LEU A 212 -8.69 -10.12 -7.29
C LEU A 212 -9.38 -11.40 -7.76
N THR A 213 -10.66 -11.59 -7.41
CA THR A 213 -11.43 -12.78 -7.79
C THR A 213 -12.30 -12.55 -9.03
N ASN A 214 -12.56 -11.30 -9.35
CA ASN A 214 -13.48 -10.86 -10.40
C ASN A 214 -14.94 -11.26 -10.15
N GLU A 215 -15.29 -11.55 -8.90
CA GLU A 215 -16.64 -11.89 -8.46
C GLU A 215 -17.41 -10.63 -8.07
N GLU A 216 -18.73 -10.67 -8.29
CA GLU A 216 -19.62 -9.61 -7.81
C GLU A 216 -19.66 -9.61 -6.28
N ALA A 217 -19.63 -8.42 -5.71
CA ALA A 217 -19.70 -8.20 -4.28
C ALA A 217 -20.88 -7.25 -3.95
N HIS A 218 -21.74 -7.70 -3.06
CA HIS A 218 -22.83 -6.91 -2.49
C HIS A 218 -22.56 -6.68 -1.01
N PHE A 219 -22.88 -5.50 -0.52
CA PHE A 219 -22.69 -5.19 0.88
C PHE A 219 -24.00 -5.40 1.66
N SER A 220 -23.91 -6.14 2.76
CA SER A 220 -24.85 -6.06 3.87
C SER A 220 -24.48 -4.89 4.78
N TYR A 221 -25.41 -4.48 5.64
CA TYR A 221 -25.18 -3.40 6.61
C TYR A 221 -23.93 -3.67 7.47
N ASP A 222 -23.76 -4.91 7.94
CA ASP A 222 -22.59 -5.35 8.69
C ASP A 222 -21.69 -6.24 7.82
N LEU A 223 -20.42 -5.88 7.73
CA LEU A 223 -19.39 -6.68 7.08
C LEU A 223 -18.46 -7.29 8.12
N SER A 224 -18.30 -8.60 8.03
CA SER A 224 -17.34 -9.35 8.83
C SER A 224 -16.06 -9.61 8.04
N PHE A 225 -14.94 -9.51 8.74
CA PHE A 225 -13.59 -9.76 8.24
C PHE A 225 -12.91 -10.80 9.12
N LYS A 226 -12.22 -11.75 8.50
CA LYS A 226 -11.26 -12.63 9.17
C LYS A 226 -10.03 -11.82 9.60
N PRO A 227 -9.16 -12.37 10.47
CA PRO A 227 -7.86 -11.75 10.77
C PRO A 227 -7.11 -11.40 9.49
N TYR A 228 -6.65 -10.15 9.37
CA TYR A 228 -5.89 -9.61 8.24
C TYR A 228 -6.57 -9.75 6.86
N GLU A 229 -7.88 -10.04 6.82
CA GLU A 229 -8.62 -10.06 5.55
C GLU A 229 -8.68 -8.67 4.95
N PHE A 230 -8.58 -8.62 3.63
CA PHE A 230 -8.71 -7.39 2.86
C PHE A 230 -9.63 -7.61 1.65
N ARG A 231 -10.23 -6.52 1.17
CA ARG A 231 -11.04 -6.48 -0.04
C ARG A 231 -10.67 -5.24 -0.85
N ILE A 232 -10.52 -5.42 -2.17
CA ILE A 232 -10.23 -4.35 -3.13
C ILE A 232 -11.35 -4.41 -4.16
N LEU A 233 -12.29 -3.50 -4.07
CA LEU A 233 -13.56 -3.58 -4.79
C LEU A 233 -13.70 -2.39 -5.73
N ARG A 234 -13.98 -2.66 -6.99
CA ARG A 234 -14.30 -1.65 -7.99
C ARG A 234 -15.81 -1.43 -8.03
N ALA A 235 -16.25 -0.19 -7.81
CA ALA A 235 -17.64 0.17 -7.98
C ALA A 235 -18.04 0.06 -9.45
N LEU A 236 -19.18 -0.57 -9.71
CA LEU A 236 -19.80 -0.60 -11.03
C LEU A 236 -20.55 0.71 -11.26
N SER A 237 -20.61 1.14 -12.52
CA SER A 237 -21.43 2.30 -12.89
C SER A 237 -22.87 2.03 -12.50
N ALA A 238 -23.57 3.03 -11.98
CA ALA A 238 -25.01 2.94 -11.86
C ALA A 238 -25.59 2.84 -13.29
N GLU A 239 -26.43 1.84 -13.53
CA GLU A 239 -27.19 1.74 -14.77
C GLU A 239 -28.17 2.91 -14.95
#